data_9855043e40d60e17ff9abb2018391f9a
#
_entry.id   9855043e40d60e17ff9abb2018391f9a
#
_cell.length_a   1.000
_cell.length_b   1.000
_cell.length_c   1.000
_cell.angle_alpha   90.00
_cell.angle_beta   90.00
_cell.angle_gamma   90.00
#
_symmetry.space_group_name_H-M   'P 1'
#
loop_
_entity.id
_entity.type
_entity.pdbx_description
1 polymer ?
#
loop_
_entity_poly.entity_id
_entity_poly.type
_entity_poly.pdbx_seq_one_letter_code
_entity_poly.pdbx_strand_id
1 'polypeptide(L)'
;MKTKRDNYTFLTTAPVHRVILTMAIPTIISMLVTSLYNMVDTYFVGKINTQCTAAVGVSFSMMAIIQAVGFFCGHGSGNYISQKLGAKQTEDAAVMAATGFFYSFSFGIVIAIVSHLFLDDIAVMLGSTPTILPYTRTYLGIVLLGAPFMTSSFTMNNQMRFQGNALLAMVGIVTGAVLNVFLAPLFIFVFHMGIAGAVTATLISQICSFCVLFAMTCSSRNIHILPRNFSFSRQLMKEIVAGGTPSLSRQGLGSLAVIMLNVAAGAFGDAAIAGMSIVSRSCFFVFSFIIGLGQGFQPLCGFCYGARLYSRVKEGYMYSVKLGTAFLIVVALVSFAFAEPIVAEFRDDPEVVIVGTAALRWQLVTFPLMATVIVSNMFMQTIRKPIRANILAAARSGLFFIPLVLILPKLWGLFGLEICQAVADVFAFAITVPLVWSAFREMR
;
A
#
# COMPACT_ATOMS: atom_id res chain seq x y z
N MET A 1 0.02 13.55 -35.55
CA MET A 1 -1.09 13.18 -34.63
C MET A 1 -0.83 11.76 -34.11
N LYS A 2 -0.38 11.58 -32.85
CA LYS A 2 -0.31 10.26 -32.26
C LYS A 2 -1.75 9.79 -32.02
N THR A 3 -2.17 8.74 -32.73
CA THR A 3 -3.47 8.07 -32.56
C THR A 3 -3.78 7.89 -31.07
N LYS A 4 -4.93 8.37 -30.63
CA LYS A 4 -5.45 8.16 -29.26
C LYS A 4 -5.38 6.66 -28.98
N ARG A 5 -4.52 6.25 -28.06
CA ARG A 5 -4.37 4.84 -27.68
C ARG A 5 -5.67 4.41 -26.99
N ASP A 6 -6.44 3.55 -27.63
CA ASP A 6 -7.61 2.97 -27.02
C ASP A 6 -7.15 1.98 -25.93
N ASN A 7 -7.44 2.30 -24.66
CA ASN A 7 -7.02 1.49 -23.53
C ASN A 7 -7.64 0.09 -23.60
N TYR A 8 -8.87 -0.03 -24.11
CA TYR A 8 -9.50 -1.34 -24.29
C TYR A 8 -8.67 -2.23 -25.22
N THR A 9 -8.40 -1.77 -26.44
CA THR A 9 -7.61 -2.49 -27.42
C THR A 9 -6.21 -2.79 -26.89
N PHE A 10 -5.57 -1.81 -26.24
CA PHE A 10 -4.24 -2.04 -25.68
C PHE A 10 -4.21 -3.15 -24.62
N LEU A 11 -5.14 -3.12 -23.64
CA LEU A 11 -5.17 -4.09 -22.56
C LEU A 11 -5.62 -5.49 -23.01
N THR A 12 -6.48 -5.56 -24.04
CA THR A 12 -7.05 -6.84 -24.50
C THR A 12 -6.29 -7.50 -25.66
N THR A 13 -5.53 -6.76 -26.46
CA THR A 13 -4.90 -7.30 -27.69
C THR A 13 -3.36 -7.17 -27.73
N ALA A 14 -2.76 -6.14 -27.09
CA ALA A 14 -1.30 -5.98 -27.13
C ALA A 14 -0.58 -7.13 -26.39
N PRO A 15 0.71 -7.41 -26.71
CA PRO A 15 1.48 -8.45 -26.03
C PRO A 15 1.46 -8.26 -24.49
N VAL A 16 1.18 -9.33 -23.76
CA VAL A 16 0.95 -9.29 -22.30
C VAL A 16 2.12 -8.67 -21.55
N HIS A 17 3.35 -9.04 -21.88
CA HIS A 17 4.55 -8.46 -21.24
C HIS A 17 4.63 -6.94 -21.40
N ARG A 18 4.29 -6.42 -22.60
CA ARG A 18 4.29 -4.99 -22.88
C ARG A 18 3.22 -4.25 -22.09
N VAL A 19 2.04 -4.84 -21.96
CA VAL A 19 0.94 -4.26 -21.17
C VAL A 19 1.33 -4.19 -19.71
N ILE A 20 1.81 -5.30 -19.14
CA ILE A 20 2.19 -5.36 -17.72
C ILE A 20 3.30 -4.36 -17.41
N LEU A 21 4.38 -4.33 -18.20
CA LEU A 21 5.48 -3.39 -17.96
C LEU A 21 5.03 -1.93 -18.08
N THR A 22 4.19 -1.60 -19.07
CA THR A 22 3.65 -0.25 -19.24
C THR A 22 2.80 0.21 -18.05
N MET A 23 2.07 -0.71 -17.41
CA MET A 23 1.26 -0.42 -16.23
C MET A 23 2.08 -0.50 -14.93
N ALA A 24 3.00 -1.46 -14.83
CA ALA A 24 3.76 -1.70 -13.62
C ALA A 24 4.85 -0.64 -13.37
N ILE A 25 5.58 -0.20 -14.39
CA ILE A 25 6.67 0.78 -14.21
C ILE A 25 6.18 2.06 -13.53
N PRO A 26 5.14 2.75 -14.00
CA PRO A 26 4.62 3.93 -13.32
C PRO A 26 4.14 3.63 -11.89
N THR A 27 3.55 2.47 -11.68
CA THR A 27 3.03 2.09 -10.36
C THR A 27 4.15 1.77 -9.37
N ILE A 28 5.21 1.08 -9.83
CA ILE A 28 6.42 0.83 -9.03
C ILE A 28 7.08 2.17 -8.65
N ILE A 29 7.22 3.09 -9.61
CA ILE A 29 7.77 4.42 -9.34
C ILE A 29 6.93 5.14 -8.29
N SER A 30 5.59 5.10 -8.40
CA SER A 30 4.70 5.70 -7.40
C SER A 30 4.91 5.12 -6.01
N MET A 31 5.05 3.79 -5.89
CA MET A 31 5.28 3.12 -4.61
C MET A 31 6.63 3.49 -4.00
N LEU A 32 7.70 3.49 -4.81
CA LEU A 32 9.04 3.89 -4.37
C LEU A 32 9.09 5.36 -3.95
N VAL A 33 8.50 6.25 -4.74
CA VAL A 33 8.43 7.69 -4.41
C VAL A 33 7.66 7.92 -3.12
N THR A 34 6.55 7.21 -2.90
CA THR A 34 5.79 7.29 -1.65
C THR A 34 6.63 6.83 -0.44
N SER A 35 7.39 5.75 -0.60
CA SER A 35 8.28 5.25 0.45
C SER A 35 9.41 6.24 0.77
N LEU A 36 10.04 6.80 -0.26
CA LEU A 36 11.08 7.82 -0.11
C LEU A 36 10.56 9.11 0.52
N TYR A 37 9.38 9.56 0.10
CA TYR A 37 8.71 10.73 0.67
C TYR A 37 8.55 10.61 2.19
N ASN A 38 8.04 9.47 2.68
CA ASN A 38 7.88 9.24 4.12
C ASN A 38 9.22 9.27 4.88
N MET A 39 10.30 8.78 4.25
CA MET A 39 11.65 8.83 4.84
C MET A 39 12.18 10.27 4.91
N VAL A 40 12.00 11.04 3.86
CA VAL A 40 12.45 12.45 3.78
C VAL A 40 11.71 13.34 4.76
N ASP A 41 10.38 13.16 4.88
CA ASP A 41 9.56 13.89 5.86
C ASP A 41 10.04 13.62 7.30
N THR A 42 10.26 12.34 7.64
CA THR A 42 10.79 11.95 8.94
C THR A 42 12.19 12.54 9.21
N TYR A 43 13.05 12.60 8.17
CA TYR A 43 14.37 13.19 8.28
C TYR A 43 14.34 14.68 8.62
N PHE A 44 13.50 15.47 7.92
CA PHE A 44 13.39 16.90 8.21
C PHE A 44 12.81 17.18 9.59
N VAL A 45 11.79 16.44 10.00
CA VAL A 45 11.22 16.56 11.35
C VAL A 45 12.22 16.14 12.42
N GLY A 46 13.05 15.14 12.14
CA GLY A 46 14.12 14.68 13.04
C GLY A 46 15.16 15.76 13.36
N LYS A 47 15.29 16.77 12.50
CA LYS A 47 16.16 17.92 12.74
C LYS A 47 15.58 18.99 13.66
N ILE A 48 14.29 18.92 13.99
CA ILE A 48 13.65 19.88 14.89
C ILE A 48 13.97 19.53 16.35
N ASN A 49 13.42 18.44 16.85
CA ASN A 49 13.70 17.82 18.14
C ASN A 49 13.14 16.39 18.24
N THR A 50 13.52 15.67 19.29
CA THR A 50 13.10 14.28 19.51
C THR A 50 11.60 14.15 19.71
N GLN A 51 10.97 15.12 20.41
CA GLN A 51 9.52 15.10 20.69
C GLN A 51 8.70 15.25 19.39
N CYS A 52 9.14 16.11 18.45
CA CYS A 52 8.52 16.23 17.14
C CYS A 52 8.61 14.94 16.34
N THR A 53 9.76 14.27 16.35
CA THR A 53 9.96 12.98 15.68
C THR A 53 9.04 11.91 16.24
N ALA A 54 8.92 11.85 17.57
CA ALA A 54 8.03 10.93 18.26
C ALA A 54 6.55 11.21 17.91
N ALA A 55 6.15 12.49 17.89
CA ALA A 55 4.80 12.92 17.54
C ALA A 55 4.41 12.55 16.10
N VAL A 56 5.32 12.71 15.15
CA VAL A 56 5.11 12.25 13.75
C VAL A 56 4.98 10.73 13.69
N GLY A 57 5.82 10.01 14.43
CA GLY A 57 5.74 8.53 14.50
C GLY A 57 4.38 8.04 15.01
N VAL A 58 3.84 8.65 16.06
CA VAL A 58 2.49 8.36 16.58
C VAL A 58 1.42 8.71 15.55
N SER A 59 1.53 9.87 14.93
CA SER A 59 0.56 10.38 13.95
C SER A 59 0.54 9.54 12.65
N PHE A 60 1.63 8.86 12.35
CA PHE A 60 1.74 7.97 11.18
C PHE A 60 0.69 6.85 11.20
N SER A 61 0.31 6.36 12.38
CA SER A 61 -0.76 5.36 12.51
C SER A 61 -2.10 5.88 12.01
N MET A 62 -2.42 7.15 12.29
CA MET A 62 -3.65 7.77 11.77
C MET A 62 -3.60 7.99 10.26
N MET A 63 -2.46 8.39 9.73
CA MET A 63 -2.26 8.51 8.28
C MET A 63 -2.41 7.15 7.57
N ALA A 64 -1.95 6.07 8.20
CA ALA A 64 -2.13 4.71 7.67
C ALA A 64 -3.62 4.31 7.62
N ILE A 65 -4.42 4.71 8.62
CA ILE A 65 -5.89 4.48 8.61
C ILE A 65 -6.55 5.25 7.45
N ILE A 66 -6.22 6.53 7.28
CA ILE A 66 -6.74 7.36 6.18
C ILE A 66 -6.37 6.73 4.83
N GLN A 67 -5.13 6.30 4.67
CA GLN A 67 -4.66 5.60 3.48
C GLN A 67 -5.39 4.28 3.24
N ALA A 68 -5.63 3.49 4.28
CA ALA A 68 -6.35 2.23 4.19
C ALA A 68 -7.78 2.41 3.68
N VAL A 69 -8.48 3.47 4.13
CA VAL A 69 -9.82 3.84 3.63
C VAL A 69 -9.76 4.26 2.17
N GLY A 70 -8.77 5.04 1.76
CA GLY A 70 -8.56 5.40 0.37
C GLY A 70 -8.30 4.18 -0.54
N PHE A 71 -7.50 3.22 -0.10
CA PHE A 71 -7.28 1.97 -0.82
C PHE A 71 -8.50 1.05 -0.80
N PHE A 72 -9.26 1.02 0.29
CA PHE A 72 -10.52 0.29 0.36
C PHE A 72 -11.50 0.77 -0.72
N CYS A 73 -11.79 2.05 -0.79
CA CYS A 73 -12.66 2.62 -1.81
C CYS A 73 -12.05 2.52 -3.22
N GLY A 74 -10.74 2.75 -3.33
CA GLY A 74 -10.01 2.76 -4.59
C GLY A 74 -9.92 1.40 -5.25
N HIS A 75 -9.54 0.35 -4.53
CA HIS A 75 -9.51 -1.01 -5.06
C HIS A 75 -10.93 -1.59 -5.21
N GLY A 76 -11.84 -1.27 -4.27
CA GLY A 76 -13.22 -1.72 -4.35
C GLY A 76 -13.91 -1.23 -5.61
N SER A 77 -13.88 0.08 -5.88
CA SER A 77 -14.45 0.66 -7.09
C SER A 77 -13.63 0.34 -8.34
N GLY A 78 -12.30 0.38 -8.25
CA GLY A 78 -11.40 0.18 -9.40
C GLY A 78 -11.52 -1.22 -10.02
N ASN A 79 -11.59 -2.28 -9.21
CA ASN A 79 -11.79 -3.64 -9.70
C ASN A 79 -13.11 -3.78 -10.48
N TYR A 80 -14.19 -3.19 -9.98
CA TYR A 80 -15.47 -3.17 -10.68
C TYR A 80 -15.37 -2.39 -12.00
N ILE A 81 -14.77 -1.19 -11.96
CA ILE A 81 -14.58 -0.35 -13.15
C ILE A 81 -13.83 -1.10 -14.24
N SER A 82 -12.70 -1.74 -13.92
CA SER A 82 -11.90 -2.45 -14.91
C SER A 82 -12.65 -3.61 -15.58
N GLN A 83 -13.44 -4.36 -14.81
CA GLN A 83 -14.27 -5.45 -15.35
C GLN A 83 -15.41 -4.92 -16.24
N LYS A 84 -16.09 -3.85 -15.81
CA LYS A 84 -17.17 -3.25 -16.60
C LYS A 84 -16.64 -2.63 -17.91
N LEU A 85 -15.48 -2.00 -17.88
CA LEU A 85 -14.82 -1.51 -19.10
C LEU A 85 -14.40 -2.68 -20.01
N GLY A 86 -13.93 -3.78 -19.46
CA GLY A 86 -13.65 -5.01 -20.20
C GLY A 86 -14.90 -5.61 -20.87
N ALA A 87 -16.06 -5.52 -20.22
CA ALA A 87 -17.36 -5.91 -20.75
C ALA A 87 -18.00 -4.82 -21.64
N LYS A 88 -17.32 -3.68 -21.92
CA LYS A 88 -17.81 -2.52 -22.66
C LYS A 88 -19.04 -1.82 -22.05
N GLN A 89 -19.22 -1.98 -20.74
CA GLN A 89 -20.31 -1.34 -19.97
C GLN A 89 -19.78 -0.04 -19.32
N THR A 90 -19.57 0.99 -20.14
CA THR A 90 -18.95 2.26 -19.71
C THR A 90 -19.83 3.08 -18.76
N GLU A 91 -21.13 2.99 -18.89
CA GLU A 91 -22.10 3.69 -18.00
C GLU A 91 -22.01 3.17 -16.58
N ASP A 92 -22.04 1.83 -16.39
CA ASP A 92 -21.88 1.20 -15.08
C ASP A 92 -20.52 1.57 -14.44
N ALA A 93 -19.46 1.62 -15.25
CA ALA A 93 -18.15 2.03 -14.79
C ALA A 93 -18.13 3.51 -14.34
N ALA A 94 -18.84 4.39 -15.05
CA ALA A 94 -18.94 5.82 -14.69
C ALA A 94 -19.73 6.03 -13.38
N VAL A 95 -20.81 5.29 -13.19
CA VAL A 95 -21.59 5.32 -11.94
C VAL A 95 -20.74 4.84 -10.76
N MET A 96 -19.97 3.75 -10.93
CA MET A 96 -19.09 3.26 -9.87
C MET A 96 -17.93 4.23 -9.58
N ALA A 97 -17.37 4.88 -10.59
CA ALA A 97 -16.29 5.84 -10.41
C ALA A 97 -16.74 7.03 -9.55
N ALA A 98 -17.89 7.61 -9.85
CA ALA A 98 -18.48 8.68 -9.06
C ALA A 98 -18.84 8.19 -7.65
N THR A 99 -19.50 7.05 -7.53
CA THR A 99 -19.93 6.48 -6.24
C THR A 99 -18.73 6.20 -5.33
N GLY A 100 -17.68 5.56 -5.84
CA GLY A 100 -16.47 5.28 -5.08
C GLY A 100 -15.74 6.55 -4.61
N PHE A 101 -15.68 7.56 -5.46
CA PHE A 101 -15.10 8.87 -5.12
C PHE A 101 -15.88 9.55 -3.99
N PHE A 102 -17.19 9.70 -4.13
CA PHE A 102 -18.02 10.40 -3.13
C PHE A 102 -18.06 9.67 -1.79
N TYR A 103 -18.11 8.34 -1.78
CA TYR A 103 -18.00 7.59 -0.52
C TYR A 103 -16.62 7.79 0.14
N SER A 104 -15.55 7.76 -0.64
CA SER A 104 -14.19 7.97 -0.12
C SER A 104 -14.03 9.37 0.48
N PHE A 105 -14.54 10.39 -0.22
CA PHE A 105 -14.53 11.77 0.26
C PHE A 105 -15.35 11.93 1.54
N SER A 106 -16.55 11.33 1.58
CA SER A 106 -17.42 11.35 2.77
C SER A 106 -16.78 10.63 3.96
N PHE A 107 -16.15 9.47 3.75
CA PHE A 107 -15.42 8.79 4.82
C PHE A 107 -14.25 9.63 5.33
N GLY A 108 -13.54 10.32 4.44
CA GLY A 108 -12.50 11.27 4.83
C GLY A 108 -13.03 12.43 5.70
N ILE A 109 -14.21 12.98 5.36
CA ILE A 109 -14.89 14.01 6.17
C ILE A 109 -15.27 13.44 7.54
N VAL A 110 -15.87 12.25 7.58
CA VAL A 110 -16.25 11.61 8.85
C VAL A 110 -15.02 11.38 9.73
N ILE A 111 -13.93 10.86 9.16
CA ILE A 111 -12.66 10.70 9.88
C ILE A 111 -12.17 12.05 10.42
N ALA A 112 -12.17 13.10 9.59
CA ALA A 112 -11.72 14.43 10.02
C ALA A 112 -12.56 14.96 11.18
N ILE A 113 -13.89 14.93 11.08
CA ILE A 113 -14.80 15.44 12.11
C ILE A 113 -14.67 14.63 13.41
N VAL A 114 -14.80 13.31 13.34
CA VAL A 114 -14.72 12.44 14.52
C VAL A 114 -13.37 12.58 15.22
N SER A 115 -12.29 12.58 14.43
CA SER A 115 -10.95 12.71 15.02
C SER A 115 -10.67 14.08 15.61
N HIS A 116 -11.27 15.15 15.09
CA HIS A 116 -11.16 16.49 15.71
C HIS A 116 -11.94 16.60 17.01
N LEU A 117 -13.12 15.97 17.10
CA LEU A 117 -13.92 15.96 18.32
C LEU A 117 -13.23 15.22 19.48
N PHE A 118 -12.44 14.20 19.18
CA PHE A 118 -11.74 13.34 20.15
C PHE A 118 -10.23 13.39 19.97
N LEU A 119 -9.67 14.56 19.59
CA LEU A 119 -8.28 14.70 19.16
C LEU A 119 -7.27 14.23 20.21
N ASP A 120 -7.47 14.66 21.45
CA ASP A 120 -6.57 14.34 22.57
C ASP A 120 -6.68 12.84 22.95
N ASP A 121 -7.91 12.32 23.00
CA ASP A 121 -8.16 10.90 23.30
C ASP A 121 -7.53 9.98 22.24
N ILE A 122 -7.68 10.34 20.97
CA ILE A 122 -7.07 9.61 19.85
C ILE A 122 -5.55 9.71 19.91
N ALA A 123 -4.98 10.88 20.19
CA ALA A 123 -3.54 11.03 20.31
C ALA A 123 -2.97 10.12 21.43
N VAL A 124 -3.64 10.09 22.59
CA VAL A 124 -3.26 9.20 23.69
C VAL A 124 -3.43 7.73 23.33
N MET A 125 -4.54 7.37 22.69
CA MET A 125 -4.81 6.00 22.24
C MET A 125 -3.76 5.50 21.22
N LEU A 126 -3.26 6.42 20.38
CA LEU A 126 -2.19 6.11 19.41
C LEU A 126 -0.80 6.00 20.07
N GLY A 127 -0.67 6.30 21.37
CA GLY A 127 0.58 6.16 22.12
C GLY A 127 1.29 7.47 22.45
N SER A 128 0.58 8.61 22.38
CA SER A 128 1.15 9.91 22.76
C SER A 128 1.33 9.98 24.28
N THR A 129 2.54 10.32 24.73
CA THR A 129 2.83 10.62 26.13
C THR A 129 2.51 12.10 26.47
N PRO A 130 2.36 12.49 27.74
CA PRO A 130 2.12 13.89 28.11
C PRO A 130 3.15 14.87 27.55
N THR A 131 4.40 14.44 27.35
CA THR A 131 5.49 15.27 26.82
C THR A 131 5.40 15.51 25.32
N ILE A 132 4.87 14.55 24.55
CA ILE A 132 4.74 14.66 23.09
C ILE A 132 3.32 15.07 22.67
N LEU A 133 2.34 15.01 23.57
CA LEU A 133 0.93 15.32 23.27
C LEU A 133 0.72 16.69 22.61
N PRO A 134 1.35 17.79 23.04
CA PRO A 134 1.19 19.09 22.38
C PRO A 134 1.61 19.05 20.89
N TYR A 135 2.71 18.36 20.59
CA TYR A 135 3.22 18.21 19.22
C TYR A 135 2.33 17.29 18.39
N THR A 136 1.88 16.18 18.97
CA THR A 136 0.94 15.24 18.32
C THR A 136 -0.39 15.93 18.03
N ARG A 137 -0.92 16.70 18.95
CA ARG A 137 -2.14 17.49 18.79
C ARG A 137 -2.02 18.49 17.63
N THR A 138 -0.91 19.21 17.55
CA THR A 138 -0.64 20.16 16.46
C THR A 138 -0.57 19.42 15.13
N TYR A 139 0.17 18.32 15.07
CA TYR A 139 0.33 17.55 13.84
C TYR A 139 -0.98 16.92 13.38
N LEU A 140 -1.67 16.18 14.25
CA LEU A 140 -2.94 15.54 13.93
C LEU A 140 -4.02 16.58 13.58
N GLY A 141 -4.11 17.69 14.33
CA GLY A 141 -5.10 18.73 14.06
C GLY A 141 -5.01 19.30 12.65
N ILE A 142 -3.80 19.45 12.12
CA ILE A 142 -3.60 19.96 10.76
C ILE A 142 -3.75 18.85 9.71
N VAL A 143 -3.13 17.67 9.90
CA VAL A 143 -3.16 16.60 8.89
C VAL A 143 -4.56 16.04 8.67
N LEU A 144 -5.39 16.00 9.71
CA LEU A 144 -6.77 15.52 9.62
C LEU A 144 -7.67 16.39 8.73
N LEU A 145 -7.36 17.69 8.58
CA LEU A 145 -8.03 18.55 7.59
C LEU A 145 -7.81 18.05 6.15
N GLY A 146 -6.68 17.37 5.93
CA GLY A 146 -6.34 16.74 4.66
C GLY A 146 -7.02 15.39 4.41
N ALA A 147 -7.66 14.77 5.41
CA ALA A 147 -8.20 13.41 5.30
C ALA A 147 -9.16 13.21 4.11
N PRO A 148 -10.13 14.10 3.81
CA PRO A 148 -11.00 13.95 2.65
C PRO A 148 -10.22 13.98 1.31
N PHE A 149 -9.23 14.85 1.22
CA PHE A 149 -8.39 14.96 0.02
C PHE A 149 -7.48 13.75 -0.13
N MET A 150 -6.95 13.24 0.96
CA MET A 150 -6.06 12.09 1.00
C MET A 150 -6.79 10.79 0.59
N THR A 151 -7.93 10.49 1.22
CA THR A 151 -8.74 9.31 0.88
C THR A 151 -9.17 9.34 -0.58
N SER A 152 -9.64 10.48 -1.07
CA SER A 152 -10.11 10.66 -2.45
C SER A 152 -8.96 10.60 -3.46
N SER A 153 -7.78 11.12 -3.13
CA SER A 153 -6.59 11.04 -3.98
C SER A 153 -6.18 9.59 -4.20
N PHE A 154 -6.14 8.78 -3.15
CA PHE A 154 -5.86 7.34 -3.28
C PHE A 154 -6.94 6.62 -4.09
N THR A 155 -8.21 7.00 -3.91
CA THR A 155 -9.31 6.43 -4.69
C THR A 155 -9.19 6.77 -6.17
N MET A 156 -9.01 8.04 -6.53
CA MET A 156 -8.84 8.49 -7.92
C MET A 156 -7.60 7.86 -8.57
N ASN A 157 -6.48 7.82 -7.84
CA ASN A 157 -5.26 7.17 -8.31
C ASN A 157 -5.52 5.71 -8.70
N ASN A 158 -6.17 4.95 -7.84
CA ASN A 158 -6.53 3.56 -8.11
C ASN A 158 -7.50 3.45 -9.29
N GLN A 159 -8.57 4.25 -9.30
CA GLN A 159 -9.56 4.23 -10.38
C GLN A 159 -8.93 4.53 -11.74
N MET A 160 -8.03 5.53 -11.85
CA MET A 160 -7.33 5.83 -13.09
C MET A 160 -6.42 4.68 -13.54
N ARG A 161 -5.71 4.06 -12.60
CA ARG A 161 -4.88 2.90 -12.89
C ARG A 161 -5.72 1.73 -13.43
N PHE A 162 -6.84 1.42 -12.79
CA PHE A 162 -7.78 0.39 -13.23
C PHE A 162 -8.46 0.69 -14.58
N GLN A 163 -8.46 1.94 -15.03
CA GLN A 163 -8.87 2.33 -16.38
C GLN A 163 -7.74 2.18 -17.42
N GLY A 164 -6.55 1.72 -17.01
CA GLY A 164 -5.39 1.58 -17.89
C GLY A 164 -4.52 2.84 -18.01
N ASN A 165 -4.72 3.85 -17.16
CA ASN A 165 -4.00 5.12 -17.18
C ASN A 165 -3.00 5.25 -16.00
N ALA A 166 -2.16 4.23 -15.79
CA ALA A 166 -1.20 4.19 -14.69
C ALA A 166 -0.21 5.37 -14.68
N LEU A 167 0.18 5.87 -15.87
CA LEU A 167 1.07 7.03 -15.98
C LEU A 167 0.44 8.31 -15.40
N LEU A 168 -0.84 8.56 -15.69
CA LEU A 168 -1.55 9.73 -15.15
C LEU A 168 -1.72 9.60 -13.64
N ALA A 169 -2.04 8.39 -13.17
CA ALA A 169 -2.12 8.09 -11.74
C ALA A 169 -0.79 8.37 -11.02
N MET A 170 0.34 7.97 -11.61
CA MET A 170 1.69 8.24 -11.10
C MET A 170 1.96 9.75 -10.99
N VAL A 171 1.68 10.52 -12.05
CA VAL A 171 1.96 11.96 -12.07
C VAL A 171 1.29 12.66 -10.89
N GLY A 172 0.02 12.33 -10.58
CA GLY A 172 -0.69 12.94 -9.45
C GLY A 172 0.00 12.69 -8.10
N ILE A 173 0.40 11.45 -7.82
CA ILE A 173 1.08 11.08 -6.57
C ILE A 173 2.48 11.70 -6.50
N VAL A 174 3.26 11.59 -7.58
CA VAL A 174 4.63 12.11 -7.63
C VAL A 174 4.65 13.63 -7.48
N THR A 175 3.69 14.36 -8.06
CA THR A 175 3.59 15.82 -7.89
C THR A 175 3.44 16.20 -6.42
N GLY A 176 2.57 15.53 -5.66
CA GLY A 176 2.43 15.78 -4.22
C GLY A 176 3.71 15.48 -3.46
N ALA A 177 4.35 14.34 -3.73
CA ALA A 177 5.59 13.95 -3.04
C ALA A 177 6.74 14.94 -3.33
N VAL A 178 6.95 15.31 -4.58
CA VAL A 178 7.97 16.27 -4.98
C VAL A 178 7.72 17.64 -4.34
N LEU A 179 6.48 18.12 -4.38
CA LEU A 179 6.12 19.40 -3.76
C LEU A 179 6.42 19.42 -2.26
N ASN A 180 6.10 18.33 -1.55
CA ASN A 180 6.39 18.23 -0.12
C ASN A 180 7.89 18.30 0.19
N VAL A 181 8.74 17.63 -0.59
CA VAL A 181 10.21 17.66 -0.41
C VAL A 181 10.76 19.09 -0.45
N PHE A 182 10.14 19.98 -1.23
CA PHE A 182 10.51 21.40 -1.27
C PHE A 182 9.82 22.24 -0.19
N LEU A 183 8.54 22.02 0.07
CA LEU A 183 7.78 22.81 1.03
C LEU A 183 8.15 22.51 2.48
N ALA A 184 8.46 21.26 2.82
CA ALA A 184 8.79 20.90 4.19
C ALA A 184 10.02 21.67 4.74
N PRO A 185 11.20 21.68 4.08
CA PRO A 185 12.32 22.48 4.57
C PRO A 185 12.04 24.00 4.54
N LEU A 186 11.27 24.50 3.57
CA LEU A 186 10.88 25.90 3.49
C LEU A 186 10.09 26.32 4.73
N PHE A 187 9.06 25.56 5.09
CA PHE A 187 8.20 25.91 6.24
C PHE A 187 8.88 25.63 7.58
N ILE A 188 9.69 24.57 7.67
CA ILE A 188 10.39 24.22 8.92
C ILE A 188 11.52 25.21 9.22
N PHE A 189 12.40 25.46 8.23
CA PHE A 189 13.67 26.15 8.47
C PHE A 189 13.64 27.63 8.07
N VAL A 190 12.96 28.00 6.97
CA VAL A 190 12.91 29.39 6.51
C VAL A 190 11.81 30.16 7.24
N PHE A 191 10.62 29.59 7.36
CA PHE A 191 9.50 30.23 8.08
C PHE A 191 9.47 29.93 9.58
N HIS A 192 10.39 29.09 10.06
CA HIS A 192 10.52 28.71 11.47
C HIS A 192 9.23 28.19 12.14
N MET A 193 8.40 27.52 11.38
CA MET A 193 7.11 26.99 11.86
C MET A 193 7.24 25.68 12.65
N GLY A 194 8.43 25.06 12.71
CA GLY A 194 8.65 23.81 13.41
C GLY A 194 7.77 22.67 12.88
N ILE A 195 7.18 21.89 13.80
CA ILE A 195 6.32 20.76 13.44
C ILE A 195 5.04 21.19 12.69
N ALA A 196 4.48 22.35 12.98
CA ALA A 196 3.35 22.92 12.25
C ALA A 196 3.71 23.17 10.79
N GLY A 197 4.96 23.58 10.51
CA GLY A 197 5.47 23.76 9.14
C GLY A 197 5.56 22.45 8.38
N ALA A 198 6.07 21.40 9.01
CA ALA A 198 6.15 20.07 8.40
C ALA A 198 4.77 19.55 7.95
N VAL A 199 3.81 19.59 8.86
CA VAL A 199 2.46 19.07 8.56
C VAL A 199 1.68 19.98 7.60
N THR A 200 1.91 21.31 7.63
CA THR A 200 1.30 22.25 6.68
C THR A 200 1.84 21.97 5.26
N ALA A 201 3.14 21.69 5.11
CA ALA A 201 3.73 21.26 3.85
C ALA A 201 3.06 19.98 3.32
N THR A 202 2.86 19.01 4.21
CA THR A 202 2.15 17.75 3.89
C THR A 202 0.72 18.01 3.45
N LEU A 203 -0.04 18.83 4.18
CA LEU A 203 -1.42 19.18 3.84
C LEU A 203 -1.52 19.85 2.46
N ILE A 204 -0.70 20.87 2.19
CA ILE A 204 -0.69 21.58 0.90
C ILE A 204 -0.33 20.60 -0.23
N SER A 205 0.66 19.75 -0.02
CA SER A 205 1.09 18.76 -1.02
C SER A 205 0.00 17.73 -1.31
N GLN A 206 -0.76 17.29 -0.32
CA GLN A 206 -1.90 16.40 -0.49
C GLN A 206 -3.06 17.08 -1.22
N ILE A 207 -3.37 18.34 -0.93
CA ILE A 207 -4.39 19.11 -1.65
C ILE A 207 -3.96 19.33 -3.10
N CYS A 208 -2.70 19.66 -3.36
CA CYS A 208 -2.18 19.81 -4.73
C CYS A 208 -2.25 18.48 -5.49
N SER A 209 -1.86 17.36 -4.87
CA SER A 209 -2.00 16.02 -5.44
C SER A 209 -3.45 15.72 -5.80
N PHE A 210 -4.38 16.03 -4.90
CA PHE A 210 -5.82 15.89 -5.13
C PHE A 210 -6.27 16.71 -6.32
N CYS A 211 -5.92 18.01 -6.41
CA CYS A 211 -6.30 18.88 -7.49
C CYS A 211 -5.76 18.39 -8.84
N VAL A 212 -4.51 17.92 -8.89
CA VAL A 212 -3.90 17.35 -10.10
C VAL A 212 -4.63 16.09 -10.53
N LEU A 213 -4.88 15.15 -9.60
CA LEU A 213 -5.61 13.91 -9.89
C LEU A 213 -7.04 14.23 -10.36
N PHE A 214 -7.73 15.13 -9.68
CA PHE A 214 -9.08 15.53 -10.06
C PHE A 214 -9.13 16.17 -11.45
N ALA A 215 -8.21 17.09 -11.77
CA ALA A 215 -8.09 17.65 -13.10
C ALA A 215 -7.82 16.58 -14.18
N MET A 216 -7.02 15.56 -13.84
CA MET A 216 -6.75 14.44 -14.74
C MET A 216 -7.98 13.52 -14.95
N THR A 217 -8.90 13.42 -14.00
CA THR A 217 -10.18 12.72 -14.23
C THR A 217 -11.05 13.44 -15.26
N CYS A 218 -10.89 14.75 -15.43
CA CYS A 218 -11.57 15.52 -16.47
C CYS A 218 -10.94 15.37 -17.87
N SER A 219 -9.83 14.65 -17.98
CA SER A 219 -9.21 14.34 -19.29
C SER A 219 -10.07 13.37 -20.09
N SER A 220 -10.15 13.57 -21.39
CA SER A 220 -10.90 12.69 -22.32
C SER A 220 -10.44 11.21 -22.34
N ARG A 221 -9.37 10.87 -21.62
CA ARG A 221 -8.84 9.52 -21.50
C ARG A 221 -9.39 8.77 -20.30
N ASN A 222 -10.03 9.45 -19.36
CA ASN A 222 -10.57 8.89 -18.13
C ASN A 222 -12.08 9.01 -18.09
N ILE A 223 -12.71 8.20 -17.25
CA ILE A 223 -14.11 8.35 -16.87
C ILE A 223 -14.23 9.61 -16.00
N HIS A 224 -15.10 10.53 -16.41
CA HIS A 224 -15.36 11.75 -15.66
C HIS A 224 -16.14 11.45 -14.38
N ILE A 225 -15.66 11.98 -13.28
CA ILE A 225 -16.37 11.92 -11.98
C ILE A 225 -17.41 13.03 -11.97
N LEU A 226 -18.66 12.70 -12.24
CA LEU A 226 -19.76 13.65 -12.29
C LEU A 226 -20.73 13.38 -11.13
N PRO A 227 -21.19 14.42 -10.39
CA PRO A 227 -22.16 14.25 -9.30
C PRO A 227 -23.45 13.54 -9.73
N ARG A 228 -23.90 13.78 -10.96
CA ARG A 228 -25.11 13.15 -11.53
C ARG A 228 -25.01 11.62 -11.63
N ASN A 229 -23.80 11.07 -11.67
CA ASN A 229 -23.54 9.63 -11.77
C ASN A 229 -23.45 8.96 -10.39
N PHE A 230 -23.55 9.73 -9.31
CA PHE A 230 -23.55 9.17 -7.95
C PHE A 230 -24.83 8.38 -7.70
N SER A 231 -24.71 7.19 -7.13
CA SER A 231 -25.85 6.33 -6.81
C SER A 231 -25.74 5.76 -5.38
N PHE A 232 -26.79 5.95 -4.59
CA PHE A 232 -26.96 5.33 -3.28
C PHE A 232 -27.42 3.86 -3.39
N SER A 233 -26.77 3.08 -4.23
CA SER A 233 -27.13 1.67 -4.42
C SER A 233 -26.44 0.79 -3.37
N ARG A 234 -27.25 0.01 -2.63
CA ARG A 234 -26.75 -1.02 -1.71
C ARG A 234 -25.88 -2.06 -2.44
N GLN A 235 -26.19 -2.32 -3.71
CA GLN A 235 -25.41 -3.26 -4.52
C GLN A 235 -24.03 -2.71 -4.82
N LEU A 236 -23.90 -1.44 -5.22
CA LEU A 236 -22.62 -0.81 -5.48
C LEU A 236 -21.76 -0.74 -4.21
N MET A 237 -22.37 -0.45 -3.06
CA MET A 237 -21.67 -0.50 -1.79
C MET A 237 -21.15 -1.90 -1.47
N LYS A 238 -21.94 -2.96 -1.68
CA LYS A 238 -21.48 -4.34 -1.52
C LYS A 238 -20.28 -4.66 -2.42
N GLU A 239 -20.28 -4.14 -3.65
CA GLU A 239 -19.16 -4.31 -4.58
C GLU A 239 -17.88 -3.61 -4.10
N ILE A 240 -18.01 -2.38 -3.58
CA ILE A 240 -16.89 -1.64 -2.99
C ILE A 240 -16.36 -2.41 -1.77
N VAL A 241 -17.23 -2.89 -0.89
CA VAL A 241 -16.84 -3.68 0.28
C VAL A 241 -16.14 -4.97 -0.14
N ALA A 242 -16.72 -5.73 -1.06
CA ALA A 242 -16.15 -6.99 -1.52
C ALA A 242 -14.77 -6.81 -2.17
N GLY A 243 -14.61 -5.79 -3.01
CA GLY A 243 -13.33 -5.50 -3.68
C GLY A 243 -12.30 -4.78 -2.80
N GLY A 244 -12.77 -4.02 -1.81
CA GLY A 244 -11.91 -3.18 -0.95
C GLY A 244 -11.42 -3.89 0.33
N THR A 245 -12.23 -4.78 0.91
CA THR A 245 -11.90 -5.48 2.16
C THR A 245 -10.53 -6.17 2.15
N PRO A 246 -10.08 -6.85 1.06
CA PRO A 246 -8.75 -7.46 1.05
C PRO A 246 -7.62 -6.45 1.23
N SER A 247 -7.79 -5.23 0.72
CA SER A 247 -6.79 -4.18 0.90
C SER A 247 -6.77 -3.63 2.33
N LEU A 248 -7.95 -3.49 2.93
CA LEU A 248 -8.09 -3.08 4.33
C LEU A 248 -7.50 -4.16 5.26
N SER A 249 -7.81 -5.43 5.03
CA SER A 249 -7.27 -6.56 5.78
C SER A 249 -5.74 -6.62 5.69
N ARG A 250 -5.19 -6.45 4.50
CA ARG A 250 -3.73 -6.46 4.29
C ARG A 250 -3.04 -5.35 5.06
N GLN A 251 -3.55 -4.13 5.04
CA GLN A 251 -2.95 -3.00 5.75
C GLN A 251 -3.14 -3.09 7.26
N GLY A 252 -4.35 -3.40 7.70
CA GLY A 252 -4.65 -3.51 9.13
C GLY A 252 -3.88 -4.65 9.81
N LEU A 253 -3.88 -5.84 9.21
CA LEU A 253 -3.11 -6.97 9.72
C LEU A 253 -1.60 -6.76 9.60
N GLY A 254 -1.14 -6.05 8.57
CA GLY A 254 0.26 -5.65 8.46
C GLY A 254 0.71 -4.75 9.61
N SER A 255 -0.09 -3.75 9.96
CA SER A 255 0.19 -2.88 11.12
C SER A 255 0.15 -3.65 12.44
N LEU A 256 -0.85 -4.52 12.63
CA LEU A 256 -0.94 -5.37 13.82
C LEU A 256 0.26 -6.32 13.93
N ALA A 257 0.71 -6.90 12.82
CA ALA A 257 1.88 -7.78 12.78
C ALA A 257 3.16 -7.05 13.25
N VAL A 258 3.36 -5.81 12.84
CA VAL A 258 4.50 -4.99 13.30
C VAL A 258 4.43 -4.73 14.81
N ILE A 259 3.26 -4.41 15.34
CA ILE A 259 3.05 -4.21 16.78
C ILE A 259 3.38 -5.51 17.54
N MET A 260 2.85 -6.65 17.09
CA MET A 260 3.09 -7.95 17.72
C MET A 260 4.56 -8.36 17.66
N LEU A 261 5.24 -8.06 16.54
CA LEU A 261 6.67 -8.31 16.39
C LEU A 261 7.49 -7.49 17.41
N ASN A 262 7.19 -6.20 17.54
CA ASN A 262 7.87 -5.33 18.49
C ASN A 262 7.65 -5.75 19.93
N VAL A 263 6.43 -6.14 20.29
CA VAL A 263 6.12 -6.69 21.62
C VAL A 263 6.89 -7.97 21.89
N ALA A 264 6.94 -8.89 20.94
CA ALA A 264 7.68 -10.14 21.09
C ALA A 264 9.20 -9.89 21.14
N ALA A 265 9.73 -8.99 20.33
CA ALA A 265 11.14 -8.60 20.32
C ALA A 265 11.57 -7.91 21.63
N GLY A 266 10.65 -7.16 22.27
CA GLY A 266 10.90 -6.48 23.53
C GLY A 266 11.31 -7.42 24.68
N ALA A 267 10.89 -8.68 24.64
CA ALA A 267 11.31 -9.70 25.61
C ALA A 267 12.82 -10.05 25.51
N PHE A 268 13.46 -9.72 24.36
CA PHE A 268 14.87 -9.99 24.09
C PHE A 268 15.75 -8.73 24.13
N GLY A 269 15.18 -7.58 24.52
CA GLY A 269 15.88 -6.32 24.65
C GLY A 269 15.76 -5.38 23.44
N ASP A 270 16.30 -4.17 23.60
CA ASP A 270 16.19 -3.09 22.63
C ASP A 270 16.92 -3.40 21.32
N ALA A 271 18.01 -4.13 21.37
CA ALA A 271 18.77 -4.56 20.19
C ALA A 271 17.93 -5.48 19.29
N ALA A 272 17.10 -6.36 19.85
CA ALA A 272 16.20 -7.21 19.09
C ALA A 272 15.08 -6.40 18.43
N ILE A 273 14.50 -5.42 19.12
CA ILE A 273 13.49 -4.51 18.54
C ILE A 273 14.11 -3.74 17.36
N ALA A 274 15.28 -3.16 17.57
CA ALA A 274 15.98 -2.38 16.54
C ALA A 274 16.31 -3.25 15.32
N GLY A 275 16.92 -4.43 15.52
CA GLY A 275 17.25 -5.37 14.46
C GLY A 275 16.04 -5.81 13.64
N MET A 276 14.96 -6.25 14.29
CA MET A 276 13.72 -6.66 13.61
C MET A 276 13.03 -5.48 12.88
N SER A 277 13.11 -4.27 13.41
CA SER A 277 12.57 -3.08 12.75
C SER A 277 13.35 -2.74 11.48
N ILE A 278 14.68 -2.84 11.49
CA ILE A 278 15.52 -2.65 10.29
C ILE A 278 15.17 -3.67 9.22
N VAL A 279 15.05 -4.94 9.60
CA VAL A 279 14.66 -6.03 8.68
C VAL A 279 13.30 -5.74 8.05
N SER A 280 12.29 -5.38 8.87
CA SER A 280 10.94 -5.08 8.40
C SER A 280 10.92 -3.93 7.37
N ARG A 281 11.67 -2.85 7.63
CA ARG A 281 11.78 -1.70 6.72
C ARG A 281 12.48 -2.07 5.40
N SER A 282 13.59 -2.80 5.48
CA SER A 282 14.33 -3.25 4.30
C SER A 282 13.47 -4.15 3.42
N CYS A 283 12.75 -5.09 4.02
CA CYS A 283 11.85 -5.98 3.29
C CYS A 283 10.66 -5.23 2.69
N PHE A 284 10.08 -4.27 3.40
CA PHE A 284 8.98 -3.44 2.88
C PHE A 284 9.39 -2.67 1.64
N PHE A 285 10.60 -2.11 1.61
CA PHE A 285 11.13 -1.41 0.44
C PHE A 285 11.20 -2.34 -0.79
N VAL A 286 11.74 -3.55 -0.62
CA VAL A 286 11.81 -4.55 -1.70
C VAL A 286 10.40 -4.98 -2.15
N PHE A 287 9.50 -5.23 -1.20
CA PHE A 287 8.12 -5.62 -1.52
C PHE A 287 7.31 -4.51 -2.18
N SER A 288 7.67 -3.23 -2.01
CA SER A 288 7.06 -2.13 -2.74
C SER A 288 7.16 -2.31 -4.26
N PHE A 289 8.26 -2.90 -4.75
CA PHE A 289 8.41 -3.27 -6.16
C PHE A 289 7.37 -4.34 -6.57
N ILE A 290 7.23 -5.41 -5.79
CA ILE A 290 6.28 -6.49 -6.10
C ILE A 290 4.83 -6.03 -5.98
N ILE A 291 4.54 -5.17 -5.01
CA ILE A 291 3.22 -4.54 -4.87
C ILE A 291 2.92 -3.69 -6.10
N GLY A 292 3.87 -2.88 -6.57
CA GLY A 292 3.74 -2.09 -7.78
C GLY A 292 3.55 -2.95 -9.04
N LEU A 293 4.27 -4.06 -9.15
CA LEU A 293 4.12 -5.04 -10.23
C LEU A 293 2.71 -5.68 -10.22
N GLY A 294 2.27 -6.15 -9.08
CA GLY A 294 0.93 -6.73 -8.90
C GLY A 294 -0.19 -5.74 -9.19
N GLN A 295 -0.04 -4.51 -8.73
CA GLN A 295 -0.97 -3.42 -9.03
C GLN A 295 -0.97 -3.04 -10.53
N GLY A 296 0.18 -3.17 -11.21
CA GLY A 296 0.28 -3.00 -12.66
C GLY A 296 -0.38 -4.13 -13.46
N PHE A 297 -0.42 -5.35 -12.91
CA PHE A 297 -1.14 -6.48 -13.48
C PHE A 297 -2.67 -6.36 -13.36
N GLN A 298 -3.18 -5.75 -12.29
CA GLN A 298 -4.62 -5.67 -12.01
C GLN A 298 -5.48 -5.09 -13.16
N PRO A 299 -5.10 -3.99 -13.85
CA PRO A 299 -5.87 -3.47 -14.98
C PRO A 299 -6.02 -4.47 -16.11
N LEU A 300 -4.94 -5.15 -16.50
CA LEU A 300 -4.99 -6.21 -17.51
C LEU A 300 -5.92 -7.34 -17.07
N CYS A 301 -5.76 -7.80 -15.83
CA CYS A 301 -6.59 -8.85 -15.25
C CYS A 301 -8.08 -8.46 -15.28
N GLY A 302 -8.43 -7.26 -14.81
CA GLY A 302 -9.82 -6.81 -14.77
C GLY A 302 -10.46 -6.67 -16.14
N PHE A 303 -9.79 -6.04 -17.10
CA PHE A 303 -10.28 -5.90 -18.47
C PHE A 303 -10.44 -7.25 -19.16
N CYS A 304 -9.42 -8.11 -19.10
CA CYS A 304 -9.47 -9.43 -19.74
C CYS A 304 -10.50 -10.34 -19.07
N TYR A 305 -10.67 -10.26 -17.75
CA TYR A 305 -11.69 -11.01 -17.05
C TYR A 305 -13.10 -10.54 -17.44
N GLY A 306 -13.33 -9.22 -17.49
CA GLY A 306 -14.60 -8.65 -17.97
C GLY A 306 -14.92 -8.97 -19.42
N ALA A 307 -13.90 -9.03 -20.28
CA ALA A 307 -14.01 -9.45 -21.69
C ALA A 307 -14.05 -10.97 -21.88
N ARG A 308 -14.00 -11.78 -20.81
CA ARG A 308 -13.93 -13.25 -20.82
C ARG A 308 -12.69 -13.82 -21.54
N LEU A 309 -11.61 -13.06 -21.60
CA LEU A 309 -10.33 -13.47 -22.19
C LEU A 309 -9.45 -14.19 -21.13
N TYR A 310 -9.92 -15.29 -20.60
CA TYR A 310 -9.32 -15.99 -19.46
C TYR A 310 -7.90 -16.51 -19.72
N SER A 311 -7.58 -16.89 -20.97
CA SER A 311 -6.22 -17.29 -21.34
C SER A 311 -5.22 -16.15 -21.11
N ARG A 312 -5.59 -14.93 -21.45
CA ARG A 312 -4.74 -13.74 -21.23
C ARG A 312 -4.60 -13.40 -19.73
N VAL A 313 -5.65 -13.62 -18.94
CA VAL A 313 -5.57 -13.45 -17.49
C VAL A 313 -4.53 -14.39 -16.90
N LYS A 314 -4.56 -15.68 -17.31
CA LYS A 314 -3.59 -16.69 -16.87
C LYS A 314 -2.16 -16.37 -17.33
N GLU A 315 -1.99 -15.97 -18.58
CA GLU A 315 -0.71 -15.54 -19.14
C GLU A 315 -0.14 -14.34 -18.36
N GLY A 316 -0.97 -13.31 -18.11
CA GLY A 316 -0.59 -12.12 -17.35
C GLY A 316 -0.20 -12.45 -15.91
N TYR A 317 -0.95 -13.32 -15.26
CA TYR A 317 -0.62 -13.81 -13.91
C TYR A 317 0.74 -14.52 -13.90
N MET A 318 0.93 -15.49 -14.81
CA MET A 318 2.18 -16.26 -14.87
C MET A 318 3.39 -15.37 -15.20
N TYR A 319 3.22 -14.41 -16.11
CA TYR A 319 4.28 -13.45 -16.42
C TYR A 319 4.64 -12.60 -15.21
N SER A 320 3.65 -12.05 -14.49
CA SER A 320 3.88 -11.23 -13.30
C SER A 320 4.56 -12.01 -12.17
N VAL A 321 4.13 -13.25 -11.93
CA VAL A 321 4.76 -14.14 -10.95
C VAL A 321 6.20 -14.45 -11.34
N LYS A 322 6.45 -14.85 -12.59
CA LYS A 322 7.82 -15.17 -13.07
C LYS A 322 8.75 -13.97 -12.95
N LEU A 323 8.30 -12.79 -13.41
CA LEU A 323 9.09 -11.56 -13.34
C LEU A 323 9.38 -11.16 -11.90
N GLY A 324 8.35 -11.18 -11.03
CA GLY A 324 8.50 -10.87 -9.62
C GLY A 324 9.39 -11.86 -8.88
N THR A 325 9.26 -13.16 -9.16
CA THR A 325 10.11 -14.20 -8.56
C THR A 325 11.57 -14.05 -9.01
N ALA A 326 11.82 -13.80 -10.31
CA ALA A 326 13.18 -13.56 -10.81
C ALA A 326 13.83 -12.34 -10.14
N PHE A 327 13.07 -11.24 -10.02
CA PHE A 327 13.54 -10.06 -9.31
C PHE A 327 13.87 -10.38 -7.84
N LEU A 328 12.97 -11.06 -7.12
CA LEU A 328 13.20 -11.39 -5.70
C LEU A 328 14.35 -12.39 -5.51
N ILE A 329 14.60 -13.30 -6.44
CA ILE A 329 15.77 -14.19 -6.39
C ILE A 329 17.05 -13.35 -6.49
N VAL A 330 17.14 -12.44 -7.46
CA VAL A 330 18.33 -11.57 -7.63
C VAL A 330 18.56 -10.72 -6.39
N VAL A 331 17.49 -10.06 -5.88
CA VAL A 331 17.57 -9.26 -4.66
C VAL A 331 17.96 -10.12 -3.46
N ALA A 332 17.37 -11.31 -3.32
CA ALA A 332 17.69 -12.21 -2.21
C ALA A 332 19.14 -12.65 -2.23
N LEU A 333 19.69 -13.03 -3.39
CA LEU A 333 21.11 -13.44 -3.51
C LEU A 333 22.05 -12.30 -3.18
N VAL A 334 21.82 -11.11 -3.72
CA VAL A 334 22.65 -9.93 -3.45
C VAL A 334 22.53 -9.52 -1.98
N SER A 335 21.31 -9.38 -1.46
CA SER A 335 21.09 -8.97 -0.07
C SER A 335 21.55 -10.01 0.94
N PHE A 336 21.55 -11.30 0.62
CA PHE A 336 22.07 -12.36 1.48
C PHE A 336 23.60 -12.25 1.65
N ALA A 337 24.30 -11.95 0.57
CA ALA A 337 25.75 -11.72 0.60
C ALA A 337 26.13 -10.46 1.39
N PHE A 338 25.30 -9.41 1.29
CA PHE A 338 25.53 -8.12 1.94
C PHE A 338 24.60 -7.87 3.15
N ALA A 339 24.05 -8.92 3.76
CA ALA A 339 23.09 -8.77 4.86
C ALA A 339 23.64 -8.00 6.06
N GLU A 340 24.87 -8.30 6.46
CA GLU A 340 25.54 -7.62 7.57
C GLU A 340 25.82 -6.13 7.27
N PRO A 341 26.46 -5.73 6.15
CA PRO A 341 26.58 -4.33 5.78
C PRO A 341 25.26 -3.58 5.66
N ILE A 342 24.19 -4.23 5.16
CA ILE A 342 22.87 -3.60 5.05
C ILE A 342 22.33 -3.24 6.44
N VAL A 343 22.45 -4.13 7.41
CA VAL A 343 21.96 -3.86 8.78
C VAL A 343 22.85 -2.83 9.47
N ALA A 344 24.18 -2.94 9.33
CA ALA A 344 25.15 -2.04 9.93
C ALA A 344 25.01 -0.59 9.44
N GLU A 345 24.63 -0.38 8.17
CA GLU A 345 24.36 0.96 7.61
C GLU A 345 23.23 1.69 8.34
N PHE A 346 22.21 0.94 8.81
CA PHE A 346 21.12 1.54 9.61
C PHE A 346 21.51 1.78 11.06
N ARG A 347 22.29 0.87 11.66
CA ARG A 347 22.75 0.94 13.04
C ARG A 347 24.02 0.14 13.24
N ASP A 348 25.12 0.84 13.50
CA ASP A 348 26.43 0.23 13.81
C ASP A 348 26.51 -0.12 15.31
N ASP A 349 25.75 -1.16 15.69
CA ASP A 349 25.70 -1.73 17.03
C ASP A 349 25.84 -3.26 16.89
N PRO A 350 26.86 -3.89 17.46
CA PRO A 350 27.14 -5.31 17.27
C PRO A 350 25.96 -6.23 17.59
N GLU A 351 25.20 -5.95 18.65
CA GLU A 351 24.03 -6.77 19.03
C GLU A 351 22.90 -6.63 18.02
N VAL A 352 22.65 -5.42 17.54
CA VAL A 352 21.62 -5.13 16.50
C VAL A 352 22.02 -5.79 15.19
N VAL A 353 23.29 -5.72 14.82
CA VAL A 353 23.81 -6.30 13.56
C VAL A 353 23.69 -7.83 13.59
N ILE A 354 24.00 -8.49 14.70
CA ILE A 354 23.88 -9.96 14.84
C ILE A 354 22.41 -10.38 14.63
N VAL A 355 21.48 -9.82 15.40
CA VAL A 355 20.05 -10.18 15.32
C VAL A 355 19.45 -9.83 13.96
N GLY A 356 19.71 -8.60 13.48
CA GLY A 356 19.16 -8.12 12.20
C GLY A 356 19.69 -8.93 11.02
N THR A 357 20.97 -9.29 11.01
CA THR A 357 21.57 -10.08 9.92
C THR A 357 20.99 -11.50 9.89
N ALA A 358 20.84 -12.16 11.04
CA ALA A 358 20.25 -13.48 11.13
C ALA A 358 18.79 -13.48 10.64
N ALA A 359 17.97 -12.56 11.16
CA ALA A 359 16.57 -12.43 10.76
C ALA A 359 16.42 -12.07 9.28
N LEU A 360 17.25 -11.16 8.76
CA LEU A 360 17.23 -10.79 7.35
C LEU A 360 17.56 -11.98 6.45
N ARG A 361 18.59 -12.75 6.76
CA ARG A 361 18.98 -13.94 5.99
C ARG A 361 17.86 -14.98 5.93
N TRP A 362 17.19 -15.26 7.04
CA TRP A 362 16.06 -16.18 7.07
C TRP A 362 14.91 -15.69 6.20
N GLN A 363 14.60 -14.40 6.24
CA GLN A 363 13.52 -13.84 5.44
C GLN A 363 13.86 -13.80 3.94
N LEU A 364 15.12 -13.56 3.57
CA LEU A 364 15.58 -13.59 2.17
C LEU A 364 15.43 -14.97 1.52
N VAL A 365 15.54 -16.05 2.28
CA VAL A 365 15.33 -17.42 1.76
C VAL A 365 13.90 -17.60 1.23
N THR A 366 12.92 -16.97 1.85
CA THR A 366 11.51 -17.09 1.47
C THR A 366 11.05 -16.03 0.44
N PHE A 367 11.86 -15.04 0.14
CA PHE A 367 11.55 -13.96 -0.81
C PHE A 367 11.00 -14.46 -2.15
N PRO A 368 11.60 -15.47 -2.82
CA PRO A 368 11.08 -15.97 -4.09
C PRO A 368 9.61 -16.38 -4.06
N LEU A 369 9.12 -16.84 -2.91
CA LEU A 369 7.74 -17.27 -2.72
C LEU A 369 6.77 -16.08 -2.69
N MET A 370 7.25 -14.91 -2.27
CA MET A 370 6.41 -13.74 -2.00
C MET A 370 5.81 -13.11 -3.26
N ALA A 371 6.47 -13.24 -4.41
CA ALA A 371 5.88 -12.79 -5.68
C ALA A 371 4.55 -13.51 -5.94
N THR A 372 4.52 -14.83 -5.74
CA THR A 372 3.30 -15.63 -5.90
C THR A 372 2.22 -15.20 -4.90
N VAL A 373 2.54 -15.03 -3.63
CA VAL A 373 1.57 -14.67 -2.58
C VAL A 373 0.95 -13.30 -2.85
N ILE A 374 1.78 -12.28 -3.14
CA ILE A 374 1.33 -10.89 -3.34
C ILE A 374 0.51 -10.76 -4.63
N VAL A 375 1.00 -11.30 -5.74
CA VAL A 375 0.30 -11.24 -7.04
C VAL A 375 -1.01 -12.03 -6.98
N SER A 376 -1.04 -13.18 -6.29
CA SER A 376 -2.27 -13.98 -6.13
C SER A 376 -3.33 -13.28 -5.29
N ASN A 377 -2.94 -12.58 -4.23
CA ASN A 377 -3.88 -11.77 -3.46
C ASN A 377 -4.57 -10.72 -4.35
N MET A 378 -3.79 -10.00 -5.15
CA MET A 378 -4.29 -8.98 -6.07
C MET A 378 -5.11 -9.59 -7.20
N PHE A 379 -4.73 -10.76 -7.70
CA PHE A 379 -5.48 -11.54 -8.68
C PHE A 379 -6.87 -11.92 -8.16
N MET A 380 -6.94 -12.54 -6.97
CA MET A 380 -8.22 -12.92 -6.34
C MET A 380 -9.13 -11.72 -6.08
N GLN A 381 -8.53 -10.61 -5.65
CA GLN A 381 -9.23 -9.36 -5.46
C GLN A 381 -9.84 -8.84 -6.77
N THR A 382 -9.08 -8.89 -7.86
CA THR A 382 -9.50 -8.36 -9.16
C THR A 382 -10.57 -9.22 -9.83
N ILE A 383 -10.52 -10.56 -9.70
CA ILE A 383 -11.56 -11.45 -10.22
C ILE A 383 -12.78 -11.56 -9.31
N ARG A 384 -12.86 -10.70 -8.26
CA ARG A 384 -13.99 -10.61 -7.34
C ARG A 384 -14.30 -11.89 -6.57
N LYS A 385 -13.26 -12.53 -6.06
CA LYS A 385 -13.34 -13.64 -5.10
C LYS A 385 -12.97 -13.14 -3.69
N PRO A 386 -13.85 -12.34 -3.03
CA PRO A 386 -13.48 -11.58 -1.82
C PRO A 386 -13.04 -12.48 -0.66
N ILE A 387 -13.67 -13.63 -0.46
CA ILE A 387 -13.30 -14.56 0.61
C ILE A 387 -11.86 -15.07 0.40
N ARG A 388 -11.54 -15.55 -0.82
CA ARG A 388 -10.19 -16.04 -1.14
C ARG A 388 -9.16 -14.91 -1.08
N ALA A 389 -9.51 -13.72 -1.56
CA ALA A 389 -8.64 -12.55 -1.48
C ALA A 389 -8.36 -12.14 -0.02
N ASN A 390 -9.37 -12.17 0.86
CA ASN A 390 -9.19 -11.89 2.28
C ASN A 390 -8.35 -12.95 3.00
N ILE A 391 -8.55 -14.24 2.68
CA ILE A 391 -7.71 -15.32 3.21
C ILE A 391 -6.25 -15.07 2.83
N LEU A 392 -5.96 -14.76 1.56
CA LEU A 392 -4.60 -14.48 1.10
C LEU A 392 -4.03 -13.18 1.69
N ALA A 393 -4.86 -12.14 1.87
CA ALA A 393 -4.44 -10.91 2.52
C ALA A 393 -4.06 -11.15 4.00
N ALA A 394 -4.84 -11.99 4.68
CA ALA A 394 -4.63 -12.33 6.08
C ALA A 394 -3.52 -13.37 6.29
N ALA A 395 -3.28 -14.25 5.31
CA ALA A 395 -2.40 -15.42 5.48
C ALA A 395 -1.01 -15.04 5.98
N ARG A 396 -0.36 -14.09 5.32
CA ARG A 396 1.02 -13.70 5.61
C ARG A 396 1.17 -13.01 6.96
N SER A 397 0.39 -11.95 7.21
CA SER A 397 0.60 -11.05 8.35
C SER A 397 -0.30 -11.36 9.54
N GLY A 398 -1.46 -11.99 9.32
CA GLY A 398 -2.45 -12.27 10.34
C GLY A 398 -2.50 -13.75 10.72
N LEU A 399 -3.01 -14.57 9.80
CA LEU A 399 -3.38 -15.96 10.08
C LEU A 399 -2.20 -16.84 10.55
N PHE A 400 -1.05 -16.68 9.93
CA PHE A 400 0.14 -17.46 10.27
C PHE A 400 1.12 -16.69 11.13
N PHE A 401 1.43 -15.44 10.78
CA PHE A 401 2.47 -14.69 11.50
C PHE A 401 2.13 -14.41 12.96
N ILE A 402 0.91 -13.93 13.25
CA ILE A 402 0.53 -13.57 14.63
C ILE A 402 0.64 -14.78 15.58
N PRO A 403 0.09 -15.97 15.28
CA PRO A 403 0.31 -17.13 16.12
C PRO A 403 1.78 -17.53 16.23
N LEU A 404 2.53 -17.49 15.13
CA LEU A 404 3.94 -17.91 15.12
C LEU A 404 4.82 -16.97 15.93
N VAL A 405 4.62 -15.64 15.86
CA VAL A 405 5.39 -14.67 16.63
C VAL A 405 5.10 -14.75 18.14
N LEU A 406 3.96 -15.32 18.55
CA LEU A 406 3.62 -15.58 19.95
C LEU A 406 4.16 -16.92 20.46
N ILE A 407 4.28 -17.92 19.59
CA ILE A 407 4.62 -19.30 19.95
C ILE A 407 6.11 -19.56 19.77
N LEU A 408 6.70 -19.26 18.61
CA LEU A 408 8.09 -19.62 18.30
C LEU A 408 9.12 -18.97 19.24
N PRO A 409 9.00 -17.70 19.64
CA PRO A 409 9.93 -17.11 20.61
C PRO A 409 9.88 -17.78 21.98
N LYS A 410 8.73 -18.33 22.38
CA LYS A 410 8.59 -19.08 23.64
C LYS A 410 9.26 -20.45 23.58
N LEU A 411 9.27 -21.08 22.41
CA LEU A 411 9.85 -22.41 22.21
C LEU A 411 11.36 -22.35 21.93
N TRP A 412 11.80 -21.42 21.12
CA TRP A 412 13.18 -21.35 20.59
C TRP A 412 13.89 -20.03 20.91
N GLY A 413 13.35 -19.20 21.78
CA GLY A 413 13.96 -17.93 22.16
C GLY A 413 14.11 -16.96 20.97
N LEU A 414 15.24 -16.28 20.94
CA LEU A 414 15.56 -15.30 19.89
C LEU A 414 15.53 -15.90 18.47
N PHE A 415 16.03 -17.12 18.30
CA PHE A 415 15.96 -17.84 17.02
C PHE A 415 14.52 -17.99 16.52
N GLY A 416 13.58 -18.31 17.42
CA GLY A 416 12.15 -18.37 17.08
C GLY A 416 11.58 -17.04 16.58
N LEU A 417 12.07 -15.91 17.13
CA LEU A 417 11.70 -14.58 16.67
C LEU A 417 12.25 -14.29 15.25
N GLU A 418 13.50 -14.65 15.00
CA GLU A 418 14.19 -14.42 13.71
C GLU A 418 13.53 -15.18 12.55
N ILE A 419 13.05 -16.40 12.78
CA ILE A 419 12.47 -17.26 11.73
C ILE A 419 10.96 -17.14 11.58
N CYS A 420 10.25 -16.49 12.52
CA CYS A 420 8.78 -16.52 12.55
C CYS A 420 8.15 -16.01 11.24
N GLN A 421 8.70 -14.96 10.64
CA GLN A 421 8.19 -14.43 9.37
C GLN A 421 8.48 -15.37 8.20
N ALA A 422 9.66 -15.99 8.16
CA ALA A 422 10.00 -16.94 7.10
C ALA A 422 9.08 -18.17 7.13
N VAL A 423 8.77 -18.68 8.30
CA VAL A 423 7.82 -19.79 8.48
C VAL A 423 6.41 -19.37 8.05
N ALA A 424 5.95 -18.17 8.44
CA ALA A 424 4.66 -17.63 8.02
C ALA A 424 4.57 -17.49 6.48
N ASP A 425 5.63 -17.05 5.84
CA ASP A 425 5.73 -16.89 4.38
C ASP A 425 5.59 -18.24 3.65
N VAL A 426 6.19 -19.31 4.16
CA VAL A 426 6.03 -20.68 3.62
C VAL A 426 4.59 -21.16 3.73
N PHE A 427 3.94 -20.99 4.89
CA PHE A 427 2.52 -21.36 5.03
C PHE A 427 1.60 -20.51 4.14
N ALA A 428 1.87 -19.21 4.03
CA ALA A 428 1.13 -18.34 3.12
C ALA A 428 1.25 -18.80 1.66
N PHE A 429 2.44 -19.21 1.23
CA PHE A 429 2.66 -19.77 -0.09
C PHE A 429 1.91 -21.10 -0.27
N ALA A 430 2.00 -22.00 0.70
CA ALA A 430 1.34 -23.31 0.64
C ALA A 430 -0.18 -23.21 0.46
N ILE A 431 -0.84 -22.24 1.11
CA ILE A 431 -2.29 -22.01 0.93
C ILE A 431 -2.61 -21.27 -0.37
N THR A 432 -1.68 -20.47 -0.87
CA THR A 432 -1.87 -19.69 -2.11
C THR A 432 -2.01 -20.59 -3.34
N VAL A 433 -1.16 -21.60 -3.46
CA VAL A 433 -1.12 -22.47 -4.65
C VAL A 433 -2.46 -23.16 -4.94
N PRO A 434 -3.10 -23.88 -3.99
CA PRO A 434 -4.38 -24.54 -4.27
C PRO A 434 -5.52 -23.54 -4.55
N LEU A 435 -5.52 -22.37 -3.91
CA LEU A 435 -6.53 -21.35 -4.17
C LEU A 435 -6.44 -20.79 -5.60
N VAL A 436 -5.22 -20.52 -6.07
CA VAL A 436 -5.00 -20.07 -7.46
C VAL A 436 -5.38 -21.15 -8.45
N TRP A 437 -4.98 -22.39 -8.20
CA TRP A 437 -5.32 -23.50 -9.07
C TRP A 437 -6.83 -23.71 -9.19
N SER A 438 -7.56 -23.64 -8.07
CA SER A 438 -9.03 -23.67 -8.04
C SER A 438 -9.63 -22.52 -8.89
N ALA A 439 -9.12 -21.29 -8.75
CA ALA A 439 -9.59 -20.16 -9.54
C ALA A 439 -9.34 -20.34 -11.04
N PHE A 440 -8.20 -20.92 -11.42
CA PHE A 440 -7.90 -21.21 -12.83
C PHE A 440 -8.79 -22.30 -13.43
N ARG A 441 -9.27 -23.25 -12.62
CA ARG A 441 -10.25 -24.25 -13.07
C ARG A 441 -11.62 -23.64 -13.33
N GLU A 442 -12.03 -22.67 -12.54
CA GLU A 442 -13.30 -21.95 -12.72
C GLU A 442 -13.31 -21.05 -13.98
N MET A 443 -12.13 -20.74 -14.53
CA MET A 443 -11.94 -19.94 -15.76
C MET A 443 -11.76 -20.83 -17.02
N ARG A 444 -12.53 -21.87 -17.15
CA ARG A 444 -12.52 -22.74 -18.36
C ARG A 444 -13.64 -22.37 -19.31
#